data_983e337a822594aaee0c913c20e65d11
#
_entry.id   983e337a822594aaee0c913c20e65d11
#
_cell.length_a   1.000
_cell.length_b   1.000
_cell.length_c   1.000
_cell.angle_alpha   90.00
_cell.angle_beta   90.00
_cell.angle_gamma   90.00
#
_symmetry.space_group_name_H-M   'P 1'
#
loop_
_entity.id
_entity.type
_entity.pdbx_description
1 polymer ?
#
loop_
_entity_poly.entity_id
_entity_poly.type
_entity_poly.pdbx_seq_one_letter_code
_entity_poly.pdbx_strand_id
1 'polypeptide(L)'
;MTRTDHCRHPGEALPILTRIKHNGVCSMIPNWPVFKKGTQFARAFWDDTTGVILPYVTIMLLVIVGLSVLALDGARLMSLQTQLQNGADALALAGAAELDRLPDAETRARTAIERLLTNSTLFGPQASRTIAVSKIQFYSRLPASDATPMSAGRLATGGPGNARFVSVTVRPVTLPTILPAALFGGANTITAAASAVAGFDQVVCGVTPIYVCNPYETPSMTYDQATEALQHAAANPADQARLIRLRQYDGNAPYVAADYGFLNSPTLGSDEASLIDSIAVVRPAACFLQRGVNLRAGFVQSVREGFNVRFDIYEGAMSGRYDDSNYSPAPNVRKGYHVNACAARRGANWPIGSPPNHVTGLPLDRTWPIDSMGEGNWDFDTYWQVNHADSRRPPNLNGGPASNADAPSRYRVYRYEIEQGHVADVSVGGESGAPACYSGGDLSGMPDRRILHAAVVNCQSLQLEGEVQFKVPVTAFAKLFLTLPLGSKTDLYVELVGLVRPGDGVSYDVVQLYR
;
A
#
# COMPACT_ATOMS: atom_id res chain seq x y z
N MET A 1 -22.90 -3.57 -63.07
CA MET A 1 -24.19 -3.63 -62.33
C MET A 1 -23.95 -3.17 -60.90
N THR A 2 -24.15 -1.91 -60.66
CA THR A 2 -23.94 -1.26 -59.37
C THR A 2 -25.29 -1.12 -58.67
N ARG A 3 -25.42 -1.83 -57.57
CA ARG A 3 -26.63 -1.80 -56.72
C ARG A 3 -26.47 -0.67 -55.72
N THR A 4 -27.33 0.32 -55.78
CA THR A 4 -27.43 1.42 -54.81
C THR A 4 -28.42 1.03 -53.74
N ASP A 5 -27.93 0.77 -52.54
CA ASP A 5 -28.76 0.61 -51.34
C ASP A 5 -28.89 1.94 -50.61
N HIS A 6 -30.15 2.37 -50.46
CA HIS A 6 -30.53 3.59 -49.75
C HIS A 6 -30.72 3.29 -48.27
N CYS A 7 -29.94 3.93 -47.42
CA CYS A 7 -30.22 3.98 -45.98
C CYS A 7 -31.18 5.15 -45.68
N ARG A 8 -32.40 4.82 -45.27
CA ARG A 8 -33.43 5.78 -44.86
C ARG A 8 -33.56 5.75 -43.34
N HIS A 9 -33.36 6.88 -42.70
CA HIS A 9 -33.86 7.14 -41.33
C HIS A 9 -35.06 8.10 -41.44
N PRO A 10 -36.11 7.90 -40.62
CA PRO A 10 -37.30 8.74 -40.69
C PRO A 10 -37.09 10.03 -39.88
N GLY A 11 -37.22 11.16 -40.54
CA GLY A 11 -37.50 12.44 -39.95
C GLY A 11 -36.33 13.37 -39.75
N GLU A 12 -35.76 13.88 -40.84
CA GLU A 12 -35.23 15.25 -40.92
C GLU A 12 -34.60 15.45 -42.30
N ALA A 13 -34.87 16.55 -42.95
CA ALA A 13 -34.36 16.89 -44.28
C ALA A 13 -32.91 17.38 -44.16
N LEU A 14 -31.95 16.55 -44.58
CA LEU A 14 -30.54 16.88 -44.70
C LEU A 14 -30.08 16.82 -46.17
N PRO A 15 -29.15 17.69 -46.59
CA PRO A 15 -28.71 17.81 -47.98
C PRO A 15 -27.88 16.58 -48.41
N ILE A 16 -27.93 16.35 -49.72
CA ILE A 16 -27.38 15.20 -50.45
C ILE A 16 -25.87 15.03 -50.18
N LEU A 17 -25.51 13.89 -49.61
CA LEU A 17 -24.13 13.45 -49.40
C LEU A 17 -23.70 12.46 -50.49
N THR A 18 -22.62 12.75 -51.19
CA THR A 18 -21.98 11.82 -52.13
C THR A 18 -21.02 10.89 -51.40
N ARG A 19 -21.18 9.59 -51.57
CA ARG A 19 -20.45 8.53 -50.86
C ARG A 19 -19.34 7.95 -51.74
N ILE A 20 -18.12 7.94 -51.21
CA ILE A 20 -17.00 7.17 -51.76
C ILE A 20 -16.63 6.08 -50.74
N LYS A 21 -16.60 4.82 -51.18
CA LYS A 21 -16.31 3.64 -50.36
C LYS A 21 -14.88 3.16 -50.63
N HIS A 22 -14.05 3.18 -49.64
CA HIS A 22 -12.76 2.47 -49.62
C HIS A 22 -12.63 1.69 -48.30
N ASN A 23 -12.39 0.38 -48.42
CA ASN A 23 -12.05 -0.53 -47.32
C ASN A 23 -12.98 -0.54 -46.08
N GLY A 24 -14.29 -0.62 -46.25
CA GLY A 24 -15.22 -1.02 -45.21
C GLY A 24 -15.51 0.02 -44.11
N VAL A 25 -14.94 1.22 -44.18
CA VAL A 25 -15.16 2.30 -43.19
C VAL A 25 -15.89 3.46 -43.87
N CYS A 26 -17.05 3.87 -43.35
CA CYS A 26 -17.76 5.07 -43.79
C CYS A 26 -17.16 6.30 -43.09
N SER A 27 -16.46 7.18 -43.83
CA SER A 27 -16.08 8.50 -43.34
C SER A 27 -16.98 9.56 -43.97
N MET A 28 -17.52 10.45 -43.14
CA MET A 28 -18.29 11.62 -43.56
C MET A 28 -17.35 12.79 -43.79
N ILE A 29 -17.30 13.34 -44.98
CA ILE A 29 -16.60 14.59 -45.28
C ILE A 29 -17.66 15.69 -45.45
N PRO A 30 -17.66 16.75 -44.64
CA PRO A 30 -18.59 17.86 -44.81
C PRO A 30 -18.20 18.69 -46.04
N ASN A 31 -19.12 18.83 -46.97
CA ASN A 31 -19.01 19.76 -48.10
C ASN A 31 -19.25 21.18 -47.58
N TRP A 32 -18.18 21.93 -47.36
CA TRP A 32 -18.29 23.35 -46.99
C TRP A 32 -18.38 24.21 -48.24
N PRO A 33 -19.41 25.05 -48.38
CA PRO A 33 -19.56 25.95 -49.53
C PRO A 33 -18.76 27.26 -49.32
N VAL A 34 -17.45 27.17 -49.07
CA VAL A 34 -16.65 28.34 -48.71
C VAL A 34 -15.98 29.03 -49.93
N PHE A 35 -15.95 28.40 -51.08
CA PHE A 35 -15.15 28.94 -52.19
C PHE A 35 -15.86 29.85 -53.20
N LYS A 36 -17.20 30.01 -53.18
CA LYS A 36 -17.88 30.89 -54.14
C LYS A 36 -17.99 32.37 -53.72
N LYS A 37 -17.86 32.67 -52.45
CA LYS A 37 -17.88 34.08 -51.99
C LYS A 37 -16.52 34.77 -52.03
N GLY A 38 -15.42 34.04 -52.04
CA GLY A 38 -14.07 34.63 -52.08
C GLY A 38 -13.72 35.36 -53.35
N THR A 39 -14.25 34.88 -54.51
CA THR A 39 -13.98 35.50 -55.81
C THR A 39 -14.73 36.79 -56.04
N GLN A 40 -15.88 37.02 -55.40
CA GLN A 40 -16.60 38.31 -55.47
C GLN A 40 -15.93 39.35 -54.56
N PHE A 41 -15.41 38.99 -53.40
CA PHE A 41 -14.64 39.89 -52.56
C PHE A 41 -13.30 40.28 -53.21
N ALA A 42 -12.63 39.36 -53.90
CA ALA A 42 -11.38 39.65 -54.61
C ALA A 42 -11.62 40.62 -55.80
N ARG A 43 -12.71 40.51 -56.55
CA ARG A 43 -13.06 41.44 -57.65
C ARG A 43 -13.44 42.82 -57.12
N ALA A 44 -14.27 42.92 -56.05
CA ALA A 44 -14.61 44.18 -55.43
C ALA A 44 -13.37 44.92 -54.88
N PHE A 45 -12.37 44.17 -54.41
CA PHE A 45 -11.09 44.72 -53.93
C PHE A 45 -10.21 45.30 -55.04
N TRP A 46 -10.22 44.66 -56.25
CA TRP A 46 -9.44 45.14 -57.40
C TRP A 46 -10.09 46.33 -58.08
N ASP A 47 -11.40 46.55 -58.00
CA ASP A 47 -12.14 47.61 -58.63
C ASP A 47 -12.31 48.86 -57.72
N ASP A 48 -11.80 48.83 -56.47
CA ASP A 48 -11.91 49.93 -55.54
C ASP A 48 -10.79 50.95 -55.74
N THR A 49 -11.14 52.06 -56.33
CA THR A 49 -10.23 53.19 -56.64
C THR A 49 -10.08 54.21 -55.51
N THR A 50 -10.74 54.02 -54.37
CA THR A 50 -10.73 55.03 -53.27
C THR A 50 -9.51 54.98 -52.36
N GLY A 51 -8.54 54.05 -52.60
CA GLY A 51 -7.21 54.02 -51.95
C GLY A 51 -7.14 53.88 -50.45
N VAL A 52 -8.27 54.01 -49.75
CA VAL A 52 -8.32 53.98 -48.27
C VAL A 52 -8.33 52.53 -47.72
N ILE A 53 -8.76 51.57 -48.49
CA ILE A 53 -8.90 50.16 -48.08
C ILE A 53 -7.53 49.49 -47.97
N LEU A 54 -6.57 49.83 -48.82
CA LEU A 54 -5.23 49.20 -48.87
C LEU A 54 -4.47 49.28 -47.54
N PRO A 55 -4.35 50.45 -46.86
CA PRO A 55 -3.70 50.53 -45.54
C PRO A 55 -4.39 49.67 -44.48
N TYR A 56 -5.74 49.66 -44.46
CA TYR A 56 -6.49 48.84 -43.48
C TYR A 56 -6.27 47.34 -43.68
N VAL A 57 -6.31 46.86 -44.95
CA VAL A 57 -6.06 45.46 -45.27
C VAL A 57 -4.63 45.06 -44.93
N THR A 58 -3.65 45.93 -45.17
CA THR A 58 -2.25 45.68 -44.84
C THR A 58 -2.03 45.56 -43.31
N ILE A 59 -2.65 46.44 -42.51
CA ILE A 59 -2.58 46.40 -41.06
C ILE A 59 -3.29 45.15 -40.51
N MET A 60 -4.51 44.86 -41.03
CA MET A 60 -5.26 43.66 -40.64
C MET A 60 -4.49 42.38 -40.99
N LEU A 61 -3.86 42.31 -42.15
CA LEU A 61 -3.06 41.16 -42.57
C LEU A 61 -1.86 40.96 -41.64
N LEU A 62 -1.17 42.03 -41.26
CA LEU A 62 -0.08 41.99 -40.29
C LEU A 62 -0.54 41.45 -38.91
N VAL A 63 -1.72 41.89 -38.43
CA VAL A 63 -2.29 41.44 -37.16
C VAL A 63 -2.69 39.95 -37.25
N ILE A 64 -3.36 39.55 -38.34
CA ILE A 64 -3.77 38.15 -38.52
C ILE A 64 -2.56 37.22 -38.63
N VAL A 65 -1.53 37.60 -39.38
CA VAL A 65 -0.30 36.80 -39.50
C VAL A 65 0.43 36.76 -38.17
N GLY A 66 0.54 37.87 -37.45
CA GLY A 66 1.16 37.93 -36.13
C GLY A 66 0.47 37.01 -35.10
N LEU A 67 -0.87 37.05 -35.02
CA LEU A 67 -1.65 36.18 -34.16
C LEU A 67 -1.53 34.70 -34.57
N SER A 68 -1.50 34.41 -35.87
CA SER A 68 -1.36 33.04 -36.37
C SER A 68 0.00 32.44 -36.00
N VAL A 69 1.08 33.19 -36.12
CA VAL A 69 2.43 32.75 -35.75
C VAL A 69 2.55 32.58 -34.23
N LEU A 70 1.96 33.49 -33.45
CA LEU A 70 1.91 33.38 -31.98
C LEU A 70 1.16 32.10 -31.55
N ALA A 71 0.05 31.81 -32.20
CA ALA A 71 -0.71 30.59 -31.94
C ALA A 71 0.09 29.33 -32.29
N LEU A 72 0.86 29.34 -33.39
CA LEU A 72 1.73 28.24 -33.78
C LEU A 72 2.89 28.02 -32.78
N ASP A 73 3.54 29.09 -32.35
CA ASP A 73 4.62 29.04 -31.35
C ASP A 73 4.09 28.54 -30.00
N GLY A 74 2.89 29.00 -29.60
CA GLY A 74 2.22 28.51 -28.40
C GLY A 74 1.86 27.00 -28.49
N ALA A 75 1.34 26.55 -29.62
CA ALA A 75 1.03 25.14 -29.85
C ALA A 75 2.29 24.25 -29.81
N ARG A 76 3.40 24.72 -30.39
CA ARG A 76 4.69 24.01 -30.33
C ARG A 76 5.24 23.93 -28.91
N LEU A 77 5.14 25.01 -28.12
CA LEU A 77 5.54 25.01 -26.72
C LEU A 77 4.72 24.02 -25.90
N MET A 78 3.39 24.05 -26.03
CA MET A 78 2.50 23.12 -25.33
C MET A 78 2.79 21.65 -25.70
N SER A 79 3.02 21.38 -26.99
CA SER A 79 3.39 20.04 -27.46
C SER A 79 4.73 19.59 -26.86
N LEU A 80 5.74 20.46 -26.85
CA LEU A 80 7.04 20.18 -26.23
C LEU A 80 6.90 19.91 -24.74
N GLN A 81 6.17 20.76 -24.02
CA GLN A 81 5.98 20.64 -22.59
C GLN A 81 5.27 19.32 -22.24
N THR A 82 4.22 18.95 -22.99
CA THR A 82 3.52 17.67 -22.81
C THR A 82 4.46 16.48 -23.04
N GLN A 83 5.29 16.52 -24.08
CA GLN A 83 6.24 15.45 -24.35
C GLN A 83 7.31 15.32 -23.27
N LEU A 84 7.86 16.45 -22.79
CA LEU A 84 8.83 16.45 -21.70
C LEU A 84 8.20 15.95 -20.40
N GLN A 85 6.94 16.33 -20.12
CA GLN A 85 6.23 15.86 -18.94
C GLN A 85 5.97 14.35 -19.01
N ASN A 86 5.43 13.85 -20.13
CA ASN A 86 5.22 12.42 -20.33
C ASN A 86 6.52 11.62 -20.18
N GLY A 87 7.63 12.19 -20.68
CA GLY A 87 8.95 11.59 -20.52
C GLY A 87 9.43 11.59 -19.07
N ALA A 88 9.26 12.69 -18.35
CA ALA A 88 9.60 12.78 -16.93
C ALA A 88 8.77 11.81 -16.10
N ASP A 89 7.47 11.71 -16.39
CA ASP A 89 6.53 10.79 -15.73
C ASP A 89 6.94 9.32 -15.93
N ALA A 90 7.26 8.95 -17.17
CA ALA A 90 7.71 7.59 -17.48
C ALA A 90 9.03 7.23 -16.78
N LEU A 91 9.99 8.17 -16.75
CA LEU A 91 11.27 8.00 -16.07
C LEU A 91 11.10 7.90 -14.55
N ALA A 92 10.23 8.73 -13.97
CA ALA A 92 9.94 8.71 -12.54
C ALA A 92 9.25 7.39 -12.15
N LEU A 93 8.26 6.93 -12.93
CA LEU A 93 7.59 5.64 -12.70
C LEU A 93 8.57 4.46 -12.79
N ALA A 94 9.45 4.46 -13.80
CA ALA A 94 10.46 3.40 -13.95
C ALA A 94 11.43 3.36 -12.76
N GLY A 95 11.87 4.53 -12.29
CA GLY A 95 12.72 4.62 -11.11
C GLY A 95 11.99 4.21 -9.84
N ALA A 96 10.73 4.62 -9.70
CA ALA A 96 9.94 4.29 -8.53
C ALA A 96 9.65 2.78 -8.42
N ALA A 97 9.49 2.07 -9.53
CA ALA A 97 9.26 0.63 -9.54
C ALA A 97 10.39 -0.19 -8.89
N GLU A 98 11.59 0.37 -8.84
CA GLU A 98 12.76 -0.27 -8.24
C GLU A 98 12.96 0.08 -6.75
N LEU A 99 12.12 0.93 -6.16
CA LEU A 99 12.26 1.38 -4.76
C LEU A 99 11.60 0.41 -3.76
N ASP A 100 11.96 -0.86 -3.84
CA ASP A 100 11.44 -1.95 -3.01
C ASP A 100 12.07 -2.05 -1.61
N ARG A 101 12.86 -1.06 -1.21
CA ARG A 101 13.59 -0.95 0.06
C ARG A 101 14.75 -1.94 0.25
N LEU A 102 15.13 -2.68 -0.75
CA LEU A 102 16.34 -3.48 -0.69
C LEU A 102 17.59 -2.59 -0.73
N PRO A 103 18.74 -3.08 -0.25
CA PRO A 103 19.97 -2.28 -0.17
C PRO A 103 20.46 -1.69 -1.49
N ASP A 104 20.07 -2.27 -2.62
CA ASP A 104 20.47 -1.85 -3.98
C ASP A 104 19.38 -1.05 -4.71
N ALA A 105 18.23 -0.76 -4.06
CA ALA A 105 17.05 -0.14 -4.66
C ALA A 105 17.37 1.18 -5.39
N GLU A 106 18.13 2.10 -4.77
CA GLU A 106 18.49 3.36 -5.42
C GLU A 106 19.39 3.17 -6.66
N THR A 107 20.30 2.20 -6.61
CA THR A 107 21.18 1.87 -7.75
C THR A 107 20.38 1.30 -8.91
N ARG A 108 19.45 0.40 -8.62
CA ARG A 108 18.54 -0.16 -9.64
C ARG A 108 17.62 0.92 -10.21
N ALA A 109 17.07 1.79 -9.36
CA ALA A 109 16.23 2.91 -9.79
C ALA A 109 16.97 3.87 -10.74
N ARG A 110 18.22 4.24 -10.43
CA ARG A 110 19.05 5.06 -11.34
C ARG A 110 19.29 4.35 -12.67
N THR A 111 19.63 3.06 -12.62
CA THR A 111 19.88 2.26 -13.84
C THR A 111 18.60 2.15 -14.69
N ALA A 112 17.44 1.96 -14.08
CA ALA A 112 16.16 1.90 -14.78
C ALA A 112 15.84 3.23 -15.48
N ILE A 113 16.03 4.36 -14.79
CA ILE A 113 15.87 5.70 -15.37
C ILE A 113 16.82 5.90 -16.56
N GLU A 114 18.09 5.56 -16.42
CA GLU A 114 19.10 5.72 -17.47
C GLU A 114 18.84 4.84 -18.69
N ARG A 115 18.36 3.61 -18.51
CA ARG A 115 18.01 2.69 -19.61
C ARG A 115 16.79 3.13 -20.41
N LEU A 116 15.83 3.79 -19.79
CA LEU A 116 14.64 4.34 -20.46
C LEU A 116 14.97 5.56 -21.33
N LEU A 117 16.14 6.17 -21.16
CA LEU A 117 16.59 7.34 -21.94
C LEU A 117 16.78 7.06 -23.45
N THR A 118 16.67 5.82 -23.90
CA THR A 118 16.71 5.49 -25.33
C THR A 118 15.44 5.89 -26.10
N ASN A 119 14.40 6.36 -25.41
CA ASN A 119 13.20 6.84 -26.05
C ASN A 119 13.41 8.22 -26.70
N SER A 120 13.40 8.24 -28.02
CA SER A 120 13.48 9.46 -28.81
C SER A 120 12.12 10.14 -28.89
N THR A 121 12.06 11.42 -28.56
CA THR A 121 10.88 12.27 -28.78
C THR A 121 11.02 13.03 -30.09
N LEU A 122 9.96 13.06 -30.89
CA LEU A 122 9.91 13.81 -32.15
C LEU A 122 9.53 15.26 -31.89
N PHE A 123 10.52 16.16 -31.86
CA PHE A 123 10.31 17.60 -31.71
C PHE A 123 10.17 18.33 -33.06
N GLY A 124 9.26 17.86 -33.92
CA GLY A 124 9.04 18.43 -35.24
C GLY A 124 9.47 17.49 -36.37
N PRO A 125 9.33 17.91 -37.64
CA PRO A 125 9.38 17.00 -38.80
C PRO A 125 10.73 16.30 -39.03
N GLN A 126 11.81 16.66 -38.34
CA GLN A 126 13.15 16.08 -38.57
C GLN A 126 14.05 15.96 -37.33
N ALA A 127 13.60 16.27 -36.12
CA ALA A 127 14.47 16.26 -34.96
C ALA A 127 13.97 15.26 -33.88
N SER A 128 14.50 14.06 -33.94
CA SER A 128 14.45 13.11 -32.83
C SER A 128 15.50 13.53 -31.78
N ARG A 129 15.10 13.85 -30.56
CA ARG A 129 16.01 14.11 -29.45
C ARG A 129 15.70 13.20 -28.28
N THR A 130 16.72 12.64 -27.68
CA THR A 130 16.60 11.93 -26.41
C THR A 130 16.28 12.89 -25.27
N ILE A 131 15.33 12.52 -24.42
CA ILE A 131 15.06 13.25 -23.19
C ILE A 131 16.22 12.98 -22.24
N ALA A 132 17.02 14.00 -21.93
CA ALA A 132 18.13 13.89 -20.99
C ALA A 132 17.69 14.26 -19.58
N VAL A 133 18.09 13.47 -18.59
CA VAL A 133 17.87 13.78 -17.17
C VAL A 133 18.92 14.80 -16.72
N SER A 134 18.47 15.79 -15.96
CA SER A 134 19.35 16.77 -15.31
C SER A 134 19.57 16.44 -13.83
N LYS A 135 18.57 15.86 -13.16
CA LYS A 135 18.62 15.59 -11.74
C LYS A 135 17.74 14.40 -11.35
N ILE A 136 18.27 13.51 -10.50
CA ILE A 136 17.54 12.44 -9.83
C ILE A 136 17.73 12.61 -8.33
N GLN A 137 16.64 12.66 -7.56
CA GLN A 137 16.68 12.76 -6.11
C GLN A 137 15.71 11.74 -5.50
N PHE A 138 16.14 11.13 -4.40
CA PHE A 138 15.31 10.21 -3.63
C PHE A 138 14.82 10.88 -2.35
N TYR A 139 13.58 10.60 -1.98
CA TYR A 139 12.93 11.15 -0.79
C TYR A 139 12.33 10.05 0.07
N SER A 140 12.45 10.21 1.38
CA SER A 140 11.77 9.36 2.35
C SER A 140 10.34 9.85 2.64
N ARG A 141 10.09 11.16 2.46
CA ARG A 141 8.78 11.79 2.67
C ARG A 141 8.57 12.94 1.68
N LEU A 142 7.36 13.02 1.15
CA LEU A 142 6.92 14.17 0.36
C LEU A 142 6.40 15.30 1.26
N PRO A 143 6.38 16.55 0.78
CA PRO A 143 5.64 17.63 1.43
C PRO A 143 4.15 17.28 1.59
N ALA A 144 3.50 17.84 2.61
CA ALA A 144 2.10 17.54 2.93
C ALA A 144 1.10 18.01 1.85
N SER A 145 1.50 18.97 0.99
CA SER A 145 0.66 19.50 -0.08
C SER A 145 1.46 19.59 -1.38
N ASP A 146 0.79 19.34 -2.50
CA ASP A 146 1.39 19.45 -3.84
C ASP A 146 1.77 20.89 -4.19
N ALA A 147 1.17 21.88 -3.54
CA ALA A 147 1.56 23.28 -3.67
C ALA A 147 2.89 23.63 -2.96
N THR A 148 3.36 22.76 -2.06
CA THR A 148 4.61 22.97 -1.31
C THR A 148 5.80 22.50 -2.15
N PRO A 149 6.87 23.30 -2.28
CA PRO A 149 8.06 22.91 -3.05
C PRO A 149 8.69 21.61 -2.55
N MET A 150 9.26 20.81 -3.47
CA MET A 150 9.96 19.56 -3.15
C MET A 150 11.16 19.74 -2.21
N SER A 151 11.70 20.95 -2.11
CA SER A 151 12.76 21.28 -1.14
C SER A 151 12.32 21.13 0.33
N ALA A 152 11.01 21.15 0.60
CA ALA A 152 10.44 20.86 1.91
C ALA A 152 10.21 19.35 2.14
N GLY A 153 10.43 18.50 1.13
CA GLY A 153 10.44 17.06 1.27
C GLY A 153 11.69 16.58 2.02
N ARG A 154 11.57 15.41 2.65
CA ARG A 154 12.71 14.81 3.35
C ARG A 154 13.50 13.93 2.39
N LEU A 155 14.75 14.30 2.11
CA LEU A 155 15.65 13.45 1.35
C LEU A 155 15.85 12.10 2.05
N ALA A 156 16.00 11.03 1.28
CA ALA A 156 16.37 9.73 1.80
C ALA A 156 17.83 9.79 2.28
N THR A 157 18.01 9.76 3.59
CA THR A 157 19.30 9.70 4.27
C THR A 157 19.30 8.46 5.16
N GLY A 158 20.46 7.83 5.35
CA GLY A 158 20.57 6.65 6.22
C GLY A 158 20.47 5.31 5.48
N GLY A 159 20.43 5.31 4.15
CA GLY A 159 20.50 4.10 3.34
C GLY A 159 19.36 3.94 2.35
N PRO A 160 19.54 3.03 1.38
CA PRO A 160 18.60 2.80 0.27
C PRO A 160 17.20 2.37 0.71
N GLY A 161 17.08 1.71 1.87
CA GLY A 161 15.81 1.28 2.42
C GLY A 161 14.85 2.42 2.82
N ASN A 162 15.35 3.65 2.92
CA ASN A 162 14.57 4.83 3.26
C ASN A 162 14.01 5.58 2.03
N ALA A 163 14.48 5.25 0.84
CA ALA A 163 14.00 5.85 -0.41
C ALA A 163 12.62 5.27 -0.78
N ARG A 164 11.60 6.13 -0.70
CA ARG A 164 10.21 5.79 -1.07
C ARG A 164 9.74 6.50 -2.32
N PHE A 165 10.35 7.63 -2.63
CA PHE A 165 9.96 8.48 -3.75
C PHE A 165 11.19 8.87 -4.55
N VAL A 166 11.02 8.96 -5.86
CA VAL A 166 12.02 9.49 -6.77
C VAL A 166 11.48 10.72 -7.49
N SER A 167 12.27 11.78 -7.52
CA SER A 167 12.02 12.96 -8.32
C SER A 167 13.00 12.97 -9.50
N VAL A 168 12.45 13.04 -10.69
CA VAL A 168 13.22 13.13 -11.93
C VAL A 168 12.96 14.49 -12.57
N THR A 169 14.02 15.24 -12.81
CA THR A 169 13.97 16.52 -13.54
C THR A 169 14.66 16.31 -14.88
N VAL A 170 13.97 16.58 -15.96
CA VAL A 170 14.54 16.50 -17.31
C VAL A 170 15.28 17.79 -17.65
N ARG A 171 16.27 17.67 -18.53
CA ARG A 171 17.05 18.84 -18.98
C ARG A 171 16.13 19.75 -19.78
N PRO A 172 16.13 21.07 -19.49
CA PRO A 172 15.36 22.03 -20.26
C PRO A 172 15.71 21.99 -21.75
N VAL A 173 14.69 22.07 -22.61
CA VAL A 173 14.85 22.11 -24.06
C VAL A 173 14.40 23.46 -24.55
N THR A 174 15.26 24.10 -25.36
CA THR A 174 14.99 25.39 -25.99
C THR A 174 14.62 25.21 -27.46
N LEU A 175 13.54 25.86 -27.89
CA LEU A 175 13.11 25.96 -29.27
C LEU A 175 13.22 27.37 -29.79
N PRO A 176 13.68 27.60 -31.04
CA PRO A 176 13.62 28.90 -31.67
C PRO A 176 12.15 29.25 -31.97
N THR A 177 11.78 30.51 -31.73
CA THR A 177 10.48 31.06 -32.13
C THR A 177 10.41 31.28 -33.64
N ILE A 178 9.23 31.11 -34.22
CA ILE A 178 8.98 31.42 -35.63
C ILE A 178 8.91 32.95 -35.81
N LEU A 179 8.27 33.63 -34.85
CA LEU A 179 8.25 35.08 -34.82
C LEU A 179 9.55 35.59 -34.20
N PRO A 180 10.34 36.47 -34.88
CA PRO A 180 11.51 37.05 -34.29
C PRO A 180 11.13 38.06 -33.19
N ALA A 181 10.88 37.53 -31.99
CA ALA A 181 10.41 38.29 -30.83
C ALA A 181 11.44 39.42 -30.43
N ALA A 182 12.69 39.30 -30.88
CA ALA A 182 13.71 40.32 -30.72
C ALA A 182 13.31 41.67 -31.36
N LEU A 183 12.45 41.68 -32.37
CA LEU A 183 11.91 42.90 -32.96
C LEU A 183 11.02 43.70 -32.00
N PHE A 184 10.50 43.02 -30.96
CA PHE A 184 9.64 43.58 -29.93
C PHE A 184 10.27 43.51 -28.53
N GLY A 185 11.59 43.32 -28.45
CA GLY A 185 12.33 43.27 -27.19
C GLY A 185 12.22 41.93 -26.44
N GLY A 186 11.70 40.89 -27.07
CA GLY A 186 11.59 39.53 -26.50
C GLY A 186 12.75 38.61 -26.89
N ALA A 187 12.83 37.45 -26.28
CA ALA A 187 13.79 36.40 -26.60
C ALA A 187 13.34 35.59 -27.83
N ASN A 188 14.29 35.27 -28.73
CA ASN A 188 14.02 34.44 -29.92
C ASN A 188 13.95 32.92 -29.62
N THR A 189 13.91 32.54 -28.35
CA THR A 189 13.86 31.15 -27.92
C THR A 189 12.83 30.97 -26.79
N ILE A 190 12.14 29.83 -26.82
CA ILE A 190 11.23 29.38 -25.77
C ILE A 190 11.86 28.17 -25.11
N THR A 191 11.89 28.14 -23.78
CA THR A 191 12.45 27.02 -23.01
C THR A 191 11.33 26.30 -22.27
N ALA A 192 11.25 24.99 -22.42
CA ALA A 192 10.37 24.13 -21.64
C ALA A 192 11.20 23.23 -20.72
N ALA A 193 10.68 23.01 -19.53
CA ALA A 193 11.26 22.10 -18.54
C ALA A 193 10.13 21.26 -17.93
N ALA A 194 10.45 20.05 -17.49
CA ALA A 194 9.51 19.18 -16.81
C ALA A 194 10.19 18.45 -15.65
N SER A 195 9.39 18.13 -14.65
CA SER A 195 9.81 17.28 -13.54
C SER A 195 8.64 16.43 -13.10
N ALA A 196 8.94 15.22 -12.67
CA ALA A 196 7.94 14.29 -12.14
C ALA A 196 8.43 13.68 -10.84
N VAL A 197 7.49 13.34 -9.99
CA VAL A 197 7.72 12.62 -8.74
C VAL A 197 6.86 11.39 -8.76
N ALA A 198 7.48 10.24 -8.63
CA ALA A 198 6.78 8.97 -8.47
C ALA A 198 7.24 8.30 -7.18
N GLY A 199 6.41 7.41 -6.66
CA GLY A 199 6.72 6.66 -5.46
C GLY A 199 6.24 5.22 -5.59
N PHE A 200 6.91 4.39 -4.81
CA PHE A 200 6.55 3.02 -4.58
C PHE A 200 5.71 2.95 -3.31
N ASP A 201 4.45 2.58 -3.46
CA ASP A 201 3.55 2.32 -2.36
C ASP A 201 3.27 0.82 -2.26
N GLN A 202 3.32 0.31 -1.05
CA GLN A 202 2.90 -1.03 -0.75
C GLN A 202 1.46 -1.01 -0.28
N VAL A 203 0.61 -1.79 -0.96
CA VAL A 203 -0.75 -2.09 -0.51
C VAL A 203 -0.74 -3.47 0.09
N VAL A 204 -1.18 -3.61 1.32
CA VAL A 204 -1.30 -4.91 1.97
C VAL A 204 -2.78 -5.22 2.15
N CYS A 205 -3.22 -6.35 1.59
CA CYS A 205 -4.58 -6.85 1.66
C CYS A 205 -4.65 -8.06 2.61
N GLY A 206 -5.85 -8.40 3.06
CA GLY A 206 -6.00 -9.47 4.05
C GLY A 206 -5.44 -9.10 5.43
N VAL A 207 -5.32 -7.82 5.70
CA VAL A 207 -4.82 -7.28 6.98
C VAL A 207 -5.92 -7.41 8.02
N THR A 208 -5.59 -7.97 9.18
CA THR A 208 -6.43 -7.82 10.36
C THR A 208 -6.53 -6.31 10.65
N PRO A 209 -7.73 -5.71 10.76
CA PRO A 209 -7.88 -4.25 10.79
C PRO A 209 -7.44 -3.65 12.14
N ILE A 210 -6.19 -3.90 12.50
CA ILE A 210 -5.54 -3.38 13.70
C ILE A 210 -4.27 -2.63 13.35
N TYR A 211 -3.98 -1.59 14.12
CA TYR A 211 -2.65 -1.00 14.20
C TYR A 211 -2.01 -1.31 15.54
N VAL A 212 -0.69 -1.28 15.56
CA VAL A 212 0.12 -1.47 16.75
C VAL A 212 1.16 -0.35 16.81
N CYS A 213 1.26 0.34 17.93
CA CYS A 213 2.37 1.23 18.20
C CYS A 213 3.65 0.42 18.33
N ASN A 214 4.67 0.81 17.59
CA ASN A 214 5.93 0.07 17.49
C ASN A 214 6.42 -0.36 18.89
N PRO A 215 6.47 -1.66 19.22
CA PRO A 215 6.86 -2.13 20.54
C PRO A 215 8.31 -1.83 20.89
N TYR A 216 9.14 -1.51 19.90
CA TYR A 216 10.57 -1.26 20.03
C TYR A 216 10.92 0.24 20.04
N GLU A 217 9.92 1.14 19.97
CA GLU A 217 10.18 2.58 20.08
C GLU A 217 10.26 3.04 21.54
N THR A 218 11.04 4.08 21.76
CA THR A 218 11.12 4.80 23.04
C THR A 218 10.86 6.29 22.81
N PRO A 219 10.45 7.05 23.85
CA PRO A 219 10.12 8.48 23.69
C PRO A 219 11.26 9.36 23.14
N SER A 220 12.51 8.92 23.28
CA SER A 220 13.69 9.65 22.80
C SER A 220 14.10 9.34 21.36
N MET A 221 13.50 8.32 20.73
CA MET A 221 13.86 7.92 19.37
C MET A 221 13.25 8.85 18.33
N THR A 222 14.02 9.11 17.29
CA THR A 222 13.49 9.70 16.04
C THR A 222 12.68 8.64 15.28
N TYR A 223 11.87 9.09 14.34
CA TYR A 223 11.08 8.17 13.48
C TYR A 223 11.95 7.11 12.78
N ASP A 224 13.14 7.50 12.31
CA ASP A 224 14.05 6.59 11.60
C ASP A 224 14.68 5.58 12.58
N GLN A 225 15.11 6.02 13.75
CA GLN A 225 15.64 5.12 14.79
C GLN A 225 14.60 4.08 15.25
N ALA A 226 13.36 4.51 15.45
CA ALA A 226 12.26 3.59 15.79
C ALA A 226 11.98 2.60 14.65
N THR A 227 12.07 3.05 13.39
CA THR A 227 11.92 2.18 12.21
C THR A 227 13.06 1.16 12.12
N GLU A 228 14.30 1.57 12.34
CA GLU A 228 15.46 0.69 12.33
C GLU A 228 15.39 -0.36 13.46
N ALA A 229 14.93 0.05 14.65
CA ALA A 229 14.74 -0.86 15.78
C ALA A 229 13.72 -1.97 15.47
N LEU A 230 12.59 -1.62 14.82
CA LEU A 230 11.61 -2.61 14.37
C LEU A 230 12.18 -3.55 13.30
N GLN A 231 12.92 -3.02 12.33
CA GLN A 231 13.53 -3.82 11.25
C GLN A 231 14.59 -4.79 11.82
N HIS A 232 15.40 -4.32 12.77
CA HIS A 232 16.38 -5.15 13.47
C HIS A 232 15.70 -6.30 14.23
N ALA A 233 14.67 -5.99 15.01
CA ALA A 233 13.92 -6.99 15.76
C ALA A 233 13.26 -8.04 14.85
N ALA A 234 12.71 -7.60 13.72
CA ALA A 234 12.10 -8.52 12.76
C ALA A 234 13.11 -9.44 12.05
N ALA A 235 14.39 -9.09 12.05
CA ALA A 235 15.47 -9.91 11.48
C ALA A 235 16.20 -10.76 12.50
N ASN A 236 16.06 -10.46 13.80
CA ASN A 236 16.80 -11.11 14.88
C ASN A 236 15.97 -12.23 15.54
N PRO A 237 16.39 -13.51 15.48
CA PRO A 237 15.66 -14.62 16.09
C PRO A 237 15.44 -14.48 17.60
N ALA A 238 16.35 -13.85 18.34
CA ALA A 238 16.18 -13.63 19.77
C ALA A 238 15.06 -12.65 20.08
N ASP A 239 14.91 -11.58 19.28
CA ASP A 239 13.81 -10.64 19.43
C ASP A 239 12.47 -11.24 18.96
N GLN A 240 12.48 -12.13 17.97
CA GLN A 240 11.30 -12.85 17.51
C GLN A 240 10.74 -13.84 18.55
N ALA A 241 11.58 -14.33 19.48
CA ALA A 241 11.14 -15.22 20.56
C ALA A 241 10.53 -14.46 21.76
N ARG A 242 10.65 -13.13 21.80
CA ARG A 242 10.11 -12.30 22.89
C ARG A 242 8.61 -12.18 22.78
N LEU A 243 7.92 -12.40 23.89
CA LEU A 243 6.49 -12.20 23.97
C LEU A 243 6.18 -10.71 24.15
N ILE A 244 5.31 -10.19 23.31
CA ILE A 244 4.85 -8.81 23.34
C ILE A 244 3.41 -8.81 23.84
N ARG A 245 3.13 -8.00 24.85
CA ARG A 245 1.79 -7.74 25.37
C ARG A 245 1.29 -6.44 24.76
N LEU A 246 0.35 -6.53 23.82
CA LEU A 246 -0.32 -5.39 23.24
C LEU A 246 -1.53 -5.02 24.08
N ARG A 247 -1.63 -3.74 24.45
CA ARG A 247 -2.76 -3.20 25.22
C ARG A 247 -3.67 -2.39 24.31
N GLN A 248 -4.96 -2.59 24.46
CA GLN A 248 -5.92 -1.81 23.69
C GLN A 248 -5.90 -0.35 24.16
N TYR A 249 -5.65 0.56 23.25
CA TYR A 249 -5.63 2.00 23.53
C TYR A 249 -7.04 2.53 23.72
N ASP A 250 -7.27 3.23 24.81
CA ASP A 250 -8.59 3.74 25.22
C ASP A 250 -8.87 5.19 24.79
N GLY A 251 -7.86 5.89 24.25
CA GLY A 251 -8.02 7.27 23.76
C GLY A 251 -7.72 8.35 24.80
N ASN A 252 -7.45 8.00 26.07
CA ASN A 252 -7.41 8.97 27.17
C ASN A 252 -6.00 9.48 27.55
N ALA A 253 -4.95 8.90 26.97
CA ALA A 253 -3.55 9.24 27.26
C ALA A 253 -2.75 9.35 25.96
N PRO A 254 -1.51 9.90 25.97
CA PRO A 254 -0.60 9.74 24.83
C PRO A 254 -0.33 8.28 24.53
N TYR A 255 -0.15 7.95 23.26
CA TYR A 255 0.20 6.59 22.85
C TYR A 255 1.56 6.16 23.41
N VAL A 256 1.63 4.91 23.85
CA VAL A 256 2.87 4.28 24.29
C VAL A 256 3.22 3.08 23.40
N ALA A 257 4.47 2.60 23.51
CA ALA A 257 4.90 1.39 22.80
C ALA A 257 4.01 0.20 23.15
N ALA A 258 3.67 -0.62 22.15
CA ALA A 258 2.79 -1.77 22.26
C ALA A 258 1.30 -1.46 22.58
N ASP A 259 0.86 -0.21 22.45
CA ASP A 259 -0.57 0.06 22.35
C ASP A 259 -1.11 -0.43 21.00
N TYR A 260 -2.35 -0.92 20.96
CA TYR A 260 -3.02 -1.26 19.72
C TYR A 260 -4.44 -0.67 19.67
N GLY A 261 -4.94 -0.51 18.47
CA GLY A 261 -6.32 -0.12 18.18
C GLY A 261 -6.71 -0.58 16.78
N PHE A 262 -7.72 0.05 16.21
CA PHE A 262 -8.35 -0.43 14.98
C PHE A 262 -8.08 0.49 13.80
N LEU A 263 -8.10 -0.10 12.61
CA LEU A 263 -7.99 0.62 11.35
C LEU A 263 -9.38 0.88 10.78
N ASN A 264 -9.65 2.13 10.40
CA ASN A 264 -10.81 2.47 9.61
C ASN A 264 -10.51 2.31 8.13
N SER A 265 -11.40 1.61 7.42
CA SER A 265 -11.36 1.52 5.95
C SER A 265 -12.74 1.84 5.40
N PRO A 266 -12.83 2.50 4.23
CA PRO A 266 -14.11 2.73 3.55
C PRO A 266 -14.84 1.43 3.18
N THR A 267 -14.11 0.32 3.09
CA THR A 267 -14.65 -1.01 2.76
C THR A 267 -15.10 -1.81 3.97
N LEU A 268 -14.74 -1.36 5.18
CA LEU A 268 -15.20 -1.96 6.43
C LEU A 268 -16.34 -1.10 6.99
N GLY A 269 -17.37 -1.73 7.51
CA GLY A 269 -18.41 -1.03 8.26
C GLY A 269 -17.80 -0.27 9.45
N SER A 270 -18.42 0.82 9.84
CA SER A 270 -17.95 1.63 10.97
C SER A 270 -18.49 1.14 12.33
N ASP A 271 -19.38 0.15 12.32
CA ASP A 271 -19.99 -0.43 13.51
C ASP A 271 -19.10 -1.53 14.14
N GLU A 272 -19.42 -1.87 15.38
CA GLU A 272 -18.68 -2.85 16.15
C GLU A 272 -18.81 -4.27 15.58
N ALA A 273 -20.00 -4.64 15.08
CA ALA A 273 -20.24 -5.96 14.52
C ALA A 273 -19.40 -6.20 13.26
N SER A 274 -19.30 -5.19 12.38
CA SER A 274 -18.44 -5.23 11.19
C SER A 274 -16.95 -5.34 11.55
N LEU A 275 -16.52 -4.70 12.63
CA LEU A 275 -15.16 -4.82 13.13
C LEU A 275 -14.87 -6.24 13.62
N ILE A 276 -15.75 -6.82 14.46
CA ILE A 276 -15.63 -8.19 14.97
C ILE A 276 -15.57 -9.17 13.81
N ASP A 277 -16.48 -9.03 12.84
CA ASP A 277 -16.54 -9.89 11.66
C ASP A 277 -15.23 -9.83 10.85
N SER A 278 -14.72 -8.64 10.58
CA SER A 278 -13.47 -8.46 9.82
C SER A 278 -12.22 -8.97 10.57
N ILE A 279 -12.26 -9.01 11.91
CA ILE A 279 -11.21 -9.65 12.72
C ILE A 279 -11.35 -11.19 12.66
N ALA A 280 -12.59 -11.70 12.71
CA ALA A 280 -12.87 -13.13 12.78
C ALA A 280 -12.63 -13.87 11.47
N VAL A 281 -12.93 -13.24 10.33
CA VAL A 281 -12.88 -13.87 9.01
C VAL A 281 -11.45 -14.32 8.63
N VAL A 282 -11.35 -15.42 7.88
CA VAL A 282 -10.07 -15.99 7.43
C VAL A 282 -9.34 -15.04 6.51
N ARG A 283 -10.08 -14.39 5.60
CA ARG A 283 -9.54 -13.46 4.61
C ARG A 283 -10.24 -12.11 4.73
N PRO A 284 -9.73 -11.21 5.57
CA PRO A 284 -10.26 -9.85 5.64
C PRO A 284 -10.22 -9.18 4.26
N ALA A 285 -11.33 -8.58 3.86
CA ALA A 285 -11.45 -7.95 2.53
C ALA A 285 -10.71 -6.61 2.42
N ALA A 286 -10.27 -6.03 3.55
CA ALA A 286 -9.66 -4.73 3.57
C ALA A 286 -8.21 -4.74 3.09
N CYS A 287 -7.89 -3.72 2.27
CA CYS A 287 -6.54 -3.40 1.85
C CYS A 287 -6.14 -2.05 2.44
N PHE A 288 -4.90 -1.92 2.86
CA PHE A 288 -4.37 -0.70 3.47
C PHE A 288 -3.11 -0.26 2.76
N LEU A 289 -3.03 1.05 2.50
CA LEU A 289 -1.86 1.70 1.92
C LEU A 289 -0.84 1.98 3.02
N GLN A 290 0.43 1.64 2.78
CA GLN A 290 1.49 1.95 3.74
C GLN A 290 1.71 3.45 3.93
N ARG A 291 1.38 4.26 2.93
CA ARG A 291 1.51 5.72 2.98
C ARG A 291 0.67 6.38 4.07
N GLY A 292 -0.49 5.82 4.38
CA GLY A 292 -1.33 6.37 5.41
C GLY A 292 -2.59 5.57 5.65
N VAL A 293 -2.82 5.29 6.92
CA VAL A 293 -4.03 4.63 7.42
C VAL A 293 -4.80 5.57 8.34
N ASN A 294 -6.09 5.32 8.49
CA ASN A 294 -6.89 6.03 9.47
C ASN A 294 -6.99 5.17 10.72
N LEU A 295 -6.53 5.71 11.84
CA LEU A 295 -6.57 5.04 13.13
C LEU A 295 -7.88 5.38 13.85
N ARG A 296 -8.44 4.38 14.50
CA ARG A 296 -9.55 4.49 15.42
C ARG A 296 -9.13 3.86 16.74
N ALA A 297 -9.10 4.66 17.80
CA ALA A 297 -8.97 4.21 19.15
C ALA A 297 -10.36 3.96 19.78
N GLY A 298 -10.37 3.54 20.99
CA GLY A 298 -11.56 3.26 21.76
C GLY A 298 -11.59 1.81 22.22
N PHE A 299 -11.94 1.63 23.49
CA PHE A 299 -12.00 0.29 24.08
C PHE A 299 -13.25 -0.46 23.58
N VAL A 300 -13.04 -1.58 22.91
CA VAL A 300 -14.10 -2.47 22.41
C VAL A 300 -13.87 -3.87 22.98
N GLN A 301 -14.63 -4.23 24.02
CA GLN A 301 -14.44 -5.52 24.70
C GLN A 301 -14.82 -6.72 23.85
N SER A 302 -15.81 -6.59 23.01
CA SER A 302 -16.34 -7.66 22.16
C SER A 302 -15.41 -8.10 21.04
N VAL A 303 -14.33 -7.34 20.71
CA VAL A 303 -13.33 -7.78 19.71
C VAL A 303 -12.67 -9.11 20.04
N ARG A 304 -12.66 -9.50 21.33
CA ARG A 304 -12.19 -10.83 21.74
C ARG A 304 -12.93 -11.95 21.02
N GLU A 305 -14.20 -11.76 20.73
CA GLU A 305 -15.05 -12.75 20.03
C GLU A 305 -14.48 -13.04 18.63
N GLY A 306 -14.04 -12.01 17.92
CA GLY A 306 -13.40 -12.16 16.61
C GLY A 306 -12.02 -12.80 16.66
N PHE A 307 -11.18 -12.42 17.62
CA PHE A 307 -9.84 -13.01 17.76
C PHE A 307 -9.90 -14.46 18.22
N ASN A 308 -10.83 -14.78 19.13
CA ASN A 308 -10.92 -16.08 19.77
C ASN A 308 -11.41 -17.19 18.83
N VAL A 309 -12.03 -16.86 17.70
CA VAL A 309 -12.34 -17.83 16.63
C VAL A 309 -11.10 -18.62 16.21
N ARG A 310 -9.91 -18.00 16.20
CA ARG A 310 -8.64 -18.65 15.86
C ARG A 310 -8.27 -19.80 16.80
N PHE A 311 -8.86 -19.80 18.01
CA PHE A 311 -8.67 -20.82 19.04
C PHE A 311 -9.85 -21.78 19.18
N ASP A 312 -10.72 -21.87 18.16
CA ASP A 312 -11.93 -22.71 18.20
C ASP A 312 -12.93 -22.29 19.31
N ILE A 313 -12.97 -20.96 19.58
CA ILE A 313 -13.86 -20.36 20.57
C ILE A 313 -14.86 -19.49 19.84
N TYR A 314 -16.12 -19.91 19.86
CA TYR A 314 -17.22 -19.22 19.20
C TYR A 314 -18.18 -18.66 20.25
N GLU A 315 -18.03 -17.39 20.61
CA GLU A 315 -18.84 -16.68 21.60
C GLU A 315 -19.49 -15.43 21.01
N GLY A 316 -20.51 -14.89 21.68
CA GLY A 316 -21.17 -13.65 21.31
C GLY A 316 -21.63 -13.63 19.85
N ALA A 317 -21.16 -12.63 19.08
CA ALA A 317 -21.49 -12.49 17.66
C ALA A 317 -21.00 -13.65 16.79
N MET A 318 -20.01 -14.41 17.24
CA MET A 318 -19.44 -15.55 16.53
C MET A 318 -20.08 -16.89 16.90
N SER A 319 -21.03 -16.94 17.85
CA SER A 319 -21.57 -18.19 18.43
C SER A 319 -22.20 -19.15 17.42
N GLY A 320 -22.69 -18.66 16.29
CA GLY A 320 -23.29 -19.47 15.21
C GLY A 320 -22.36 -19.76 14.02
N ARG A 321 -21.06 -19.43 14.09
CA ARG A 321 -20.14 -19.50 12.95
C ARG A 321 -19.22 -20.73 12.93
N TYR A 322 -19.42 -21.68 13.81
CA TYR A 322 -18.54 -22.85 13.97
C TYR A 322 -18.60 -23.87 12.82
N ASP A 323 -19.55 -23.76 11.91
CA ASP A 323 -19.70 -24.59 10.71
C ASP A 323 -19.40 -23.80 9.41
N ASP A 324 -19.08 -22.52 9.51
CA ASP A 324 -18.75 -21.66 8.38
C ASP A 324 -17.24 -21.61 8.14
N SER A 325 -16.79 -22.05 6.98
CA SER A 325 -15.37 -22.09 6.59
C SER A 325 -14.71 -20.71 6.54
N ASN A 326 -15.48 -19.63 6.41
CA ASN A 326 -14.96 -18.26 6.49
C ASN A 326 -14.47 -17.89 7.89
N TYR A 327 -14.93 -18.60 8.91
CA TYR A 327 -14.58 -18.37 10.32
C TYR A 327 -13.86 -19.59 10.93
N SER A 328 -13.11 -20.31 10.11
CA SER A 328 -12.37 -21.47 10.58
C SER A 328 -11.30 -21.09 11.62
N PRO A 329 -11.05 -21.96 12.60
CA PRO A 329 -9.97 -21.79 13.56
C PRO A 329 -8.61 -22.16 12.95
N ALA A 330 -7.56 -22.10 13.76
CA ALA A 330 -6.26 -22.63 13.40
C ALA A 330 -6.27 -24.18 13.46
N PRO A 331 -5.40 -24.85 12.70
CA PRO A 331 -5.23 -26.31 12.83
C PRO A 331 -4.80 -26.73 14.23
N ASN A 332 -3.99 -25.90 14.90
CA ASN A 332 -3.58 -26.09 16.29
C ASN A 332 -4.17 -24.98 17.16
N VAL A 333 -5.15 -25.34 17.99
CA VAL A 333 -5.90 -24.44 18.87
C VAL A 333 -5.53 -24.59 20.34
N ARG A 334 -4.36 -25.18 20.65
CA ARG A 334 -3.90 -25.36 22.01
C ARG A 334 -3.87 -24.03 22.76
N LYS A 335 -4.59 -23.93 23.87
CA LYS A 335 -4.92 -22.67 24.56
C LYS A 335 -4.76 -22.70 26.07
N GLY A 336 -4.34 -23.81 26.63
CA GLY A 336 -4.17 -23.97 28.06
C GLY A 336 -5.41 -24.48 28.80
N TYR A 337 -6.41 -24.94 28.07
CA TYR A 337 -7.66 -25.45 28.64
C TYR A 337 -8.19 -26.63 27.88
N HIS A 338 -8.56 -27.66 28.60
CA HIS A 338 -9.44 -28.67 28.09
C HIS A 338 -10.88 -28.15 28.09
N VAL A 339 -11.48 -28.08 26.93
CA VAL A 339 -12.88 -27.69 26.78
C VAL A 339 -13.64 -28.92 26.27
N ASN A 340 -14.61 -29.38 27.00
CA ASN A 340 -15.59 -30.30 26.46
C ASN A 340 -16.27 -29.63 25.26
N ALA A 341 -16.34 -30.35 24.14
CA ALA A 341 -16.72 -29.86 22.83
C ALA A 341 -17.79 -28.77 22.89
N CYS A 342 -17.45 -27.59 22.40
CA CYS A 342 -18.36 -26.46 22.21
C CYS A 342 -19.09 -25.93 23.46
N ALA A 343 -18.74 -26.31 24.67
CA ALA A 343 -19.36 -25.78 25.89
C ALA A 343 -19.16 -24.24 26.03
N ALA A 344 -18.16 -23.71 25.40
CA ALA A 344 -17.91 -22.27 25.30
C ALA A 344 -18.98 -21.46 24.54
N ARG A 345 -19.85 -22.11 23.77
CA ARG A 345 -20.99 -21.45 23.10
C ARG A 345 -21.93 -20.71 24.04
N ARG A 346 -21.86 -20.95 25.34
CA ARG A 346 -22.84 -20.45 26.33
C ARG A 346 -22.28 -19.35 27.24
N GLY A 347 -21.23 -18.62 26.81
CA GLY A 347 -20.71 -17.50 27.60
C GLY A 347 -19.92 -17.94 28.82
N ALA A 348 -19.32 -19.11 28.80
CA ALA A 348 -18.35 -19.49 29.84
C ALA A 348 -17.21 -18.45 29.83
N ASN A 349 -17.02 -17.77 30.97
CA ASN A 349 -15.88 -16.92 31.19
C ASN A 349 -14.62 -17.79 31.07
N TRP A 350 -13.89 -17.62 29.97
CA TRP A 350 -12.58 -18.22 29.82
C TRP A 350 -11.73 -17.67 30.96
N PRO A 351 -11.15 -18.52 31.81
CA PRO A 351 -10.31 -18.06 32.89
C PRO A 351 -8.94 -17.57 32.37
N ILE A 352 -8.98 -16.59 31.48
CA ILE A 352 -7.81 -15.91 31.00
C ILE A 352 -7.51 -14.80 31.98
N GLY A 353 -6.66 -15.04 32.91
CA GLY A 353 -6.32 -14.03 33.88
C GLY A 353 -5.31 -14.48 34.92
N SER A 354 -4.96 -15.72 34.90
CA SER A 354 -3.88 -16.26 35.69
C SER A 354 -3.05 -17.14 34.78
N PRO A 355 -2.11 -16.54 34.09
CA PRO A 355 -1.09 -17.37 33.50
C PRO A 355 -0.50 -18.06 34.62
N PRO A 356 -0.15 -18.92 35.09
CA PRO A 356 0.85 -19.96 35.05
C PRO A 356 0.34 -21.35 35.36
N ASN A 357 -0.92 -21.52 35.66
CA ASN A 357 -1.42 -22.84 35.99
C ASN A 357 -1.86 -23.69 34.79
N HIS A 358 -1.75 -23.11 33.60
CA HIS A 358 -2.14 -23.80 32.36
C HIS A 358 -0.91 -24.10 31.51
N VAL A 359 -0.12 -25.02 32.01
CA VAL A 359 1.10 -25.53 31.34
C VAL A 359 0.85 -26.15 29.96
N THR A 360 -0.42 -26.38 29.59
CA THR A 360 -0.81 -26.95 28.29
C THR A 360 -0.91 -25.89 27.18
N GLY A 361 -1.09 -24.61 27.51
CA GLY A 361 -0.99 -23.50 26.57
C GLY A 361 0.45 -23.05 26.38
N LEU A 362 0.69 -22.20 25.37
CA LEU A 362 2.00 -21.59 25.15
C LEU A 362 2.31 -20.63 26.33
N PRO A 363 3.31 -20.92 27.20
CA PRO A 363 3.55 -20.14 28.41
C PRO A 363 3.98 -18.71 28.14
N LEU A 364 3.76 -17.80 29.10
CA LEU A 364 4.34 -16.46 29.08
C LEU A 364 5.85 -16.51 29.31
N ASP A 365 6.53 -15.43 28.98
CA ASP A 365 7.94 -15.26 29.34
C ASP A 365 8.08 -15.24 30.87
N ARG A 366 9.17 -15.82 31.39
CA ARG A 366 9.45 -15.85 32.81
C ARG A 366 9.83 -14.48 33.36
N THR A 367 10.48 -13.67 32.52
CA THR A 367 11.01 -12.36 32.87
C THR A 367 10.44 -11.29 31.93
N TRP A 368 10.00 -10.20 32.54
CA TRP A 368 9.44 -9.04 31.85
C TRP A 368 10.19 -7.78 32.26
N PRO A 369 11.25 -7.39 31.53
CA PRO A 369 12.03 -6.19 31.87
C PRO A 369 11.20 -4.91 31.70
N ILE A 370 10.20 -4.93 30.83
CA ILE A 370 9.18 -3.90 30.71
C ILE A 370 7.79 -4.55 30.63
N ASP A 371 6.75 -3.84 31.05
CA ASP A 371 5.40 -4.40 31.17
C ASP A 371 4.83 -4.88 29.80
N SER A 372 5.29 -4.30 28.69
CA SER A 372 4.83 -4.62 27.35
C SER A 372 5.66 -5.70 26.64
N MET A 373 6.82 -6.11 27.14
CA MET A 373 7.71 -7.04 26.42
C MET A 373 8.55 -7.90 27.36
N GLY A 374 8.47 -9.22 27.16
CA GLY A 374 9.29 -10.22 27.83
C GLY A 374 10.69 -10.36 27.23
N GLU A 375 11.47 -11.29 27.75
CA GLU A 375 12.84 -11.59 27.30
C GLU A 375 12.97 -12.76 26.34
N GLY A 376 11.86 -13.45 26.00
CA GLY A 376 11.88 -14.66 25.16
C GLY A 376 12.25 -15.92 25.95
N ASN A 377 12.34 -15.83 27.28
CA ASN A 377 12.69 -16.94 28.16
C ASN A 377 11.43 -17.57 28.75
N TRP A 378 10.96 -18.66 28.14
CA TRP A 378 9.76 -19.37 28.57
C TRP A 378 10.01 -20.87 28.80
N ASP A 379 9.11 -21.55 29.47
CA ASP A 379 9.27 -22.94 29.88
C ASP A 379 8.88 -23.93 28.78
N PHE A 380 9.74 -24.02 27.76
CA PHE A 380 9.53 -24.91 26.64
C PHE A 380 9.56 -26.40 27.04
N ASP A 381 10.44 -26.77 27.96
CA ASP A 381 10.60 -28.16 28.37
C ASP A 381 9.35 -28.69 29.06
N THR A 382 8.83 -27.93 30.02
CA THR A 382 7.57 -28.31 30.70
C THR A 382 6.41 -28.32 29.71
N TYR A 383 6.30 -27.30 28.82
CA TYR A 383 5.26 -27.28 27.80
C TYR A 383 5.30 -28.53 26.92
N TRP A 384 6.49 -28.89 26.43
CA TRP A 384 6.65 -30.05 25.55
C TRP A 384 6.30 -31.36 26.26
N GLN A 385 6.84 -31.56 27.46
CA GLN A 385 6.62 -32.78 28.26
C GLN A 385 5.14 -32.97 28.61
N VAL A 386 4.44 -31.91 28.97
CA VAL A 386 3.02 -31.97 29.38
C VAL A 386 2.12 -32.27 28.18
N ASN A 387 2.44 -31.75 27.02
CA ASN A 387 1.62 -31.89 25.82
C ASN A 387 1.96 -33.11 24.95
N HIS A 388 3.22 -33.60 25.05
CA HIS A 388 3.77 -34.64 24.14
C HIS A 388 4.60 -35.67 24.93
N ALA A 389 4.03 -36.20 26.02
CA ALA A 389 4.74 -37.02 26.99
C ALA A 389 5.52 -38.21 26.39
N ASP A 390 5.03 -38.78 25.28
CA ASP A 390 5.68 -39.90 24.56
C ASP A 390 6.59 -39.47 23.42
N SER A 391 6.72 -38.17 23.19
CA SER A 391 7.51 -37.60 22.09
C SER A 391 8.81 -37.02 22.59
N ARG A 392 9.90 -37.32 21.92
CA ARG A 392 11.18 -36.65 22.21
C ARG A 392 11.08 -35.18 21.91
N ARG A 393 11.63 -34.36 22.81
CA ARG A 393 11.83 -32.93 22.57
C ARG A 393 12.49 -32.73 21.20
N PRO A 394 11.91 -31.90 20.31
CA PRO A 394 12.49 -31.65 19.00
C PRO A 394 13.90 -31.03 19.16
N PRO A 395 14.91 -31.57 18.47
CA PRO A 395 16.21 -30.92 18.46
C PRO A 395 16.11 -29.66 17.61
N ASN A 396 16.63 -28.56 18.12
CA ASN A 396 17.03 -27.43 17.29
C ASN A 396 15.93 -26.70 16.48
N LEU A 397 14.86 -26.26 17.14
CA LEU A 397 13.85 -25.42 16.48
C LEU A 397 14.37 -23.99 16.15
N ASN A 398 15.52 -23.57 16.66
CA ASN A 398 16.10 -22.24 16.39
C ASN A 398 17.08 -22.20 15.21
N GLY A 399 17.37 -23.35 14.56
CA GLY A 399 18.30 -23.40 13.43
C GLY A 399 19.77 -23.25 13.78
N GLY A 400 20.14 -23.19 15.08
CA GLY A 400 21.50 -23.16 15.61
C GLY A 400 21.86 -24.40 16.44
N PRO A 401 23.11 -24.62 16.88
CA PRO A 401 23.46 -25.72 17.75
C PRO A 401 22.64 -25.63 19.03
N ALA A 402 22.11 -26.75 19.48
CA ALA A 402 21.26 -26.86 20.67
C ALA A 402 22.03 -26.37 21.92
N SER A 403 21.97 -25.10 22.21
CA SER A 403 22.26 -24.60 23.54
C SER A 403 20.97 -24.66 24.36
N ASN A 404 21.00 -25.30 25.51
CA ASN A 404 19.83 -25.42 26.41
C ASN A 404 19.37 -24.07 27.01
N ALA A 405 19.95 -22.94 26.57
CA ALA A 405 19.71 -21.64 27.14
C ALA A 405 18.60 -20.85 26.45
N ASP A 406 18.33 -21.14 25.15
CA ASP A 406 17.40 -20.33 24.38
C ASP A 406 16.15 -21.14 24.00
N ALA A 407 15.02 -20.82 24.61
CA ALA A 407 13.74 -21.38 24.19
C ALA A 407 13.46 -20.98 22.73
N PRO A 408 12.92 -21.90 21.91
CA PRO A 408 12.48 -21.54 20.56
C PRO A 408 11.34 -20.52 20.61
N SER A 409 11.14 -19.75 19.53
CA SER A 409 9.90 -18.95 19.46
C SER A 409 8.66 -19.87 19.49
N ARG A 410 7.60 -19.39 20.11
CA ARG A 410 6.33 -20.14 20.22
C ARG A 410 5.71 -20.41 18.84
N TYR A 411 5.91 -19.49 17.90
CA TYR A 411 5.50 -19.70 16.51
C TYR A 411 6.21 -20.89 15.88
N ARG A 412 7.50 -21.09 16.10
CA ARG A 412 8.23 -22.25 15.58
C ARG A 412 7.75 -23.57 16.20
N VAL A 413 7.48 -23.56 17.49
CA VAL A 413 6.88 -24.73 18.17
C VAL A 413 5.51 -25.05 17.60
N TYR A 414 4.65 -24.05 17.49
CA TYR A 414 3.32 -24.18 16.89
C TYR A 414 3.37 -24.75 15.46
N ARG A 415 4.27 -24.25 14.62
CA ARG A 415 4.45 -24.76 13.25
C ARG A 415 4.95 -26.18 13.24
N TYR A 416 5.93 -26.51 14.09
CA TYR A 416 6.48 -27.85 14.21
C TYR A 416 5.40 -28.87 14.64
N GLU A 417 4.55 -28.53 15.59
CA GLU A 417 3.44 -29.38 16.03
C GLU A 417 2.48 -29.72 14.86
N ILE A 418 2.20 -28.75 13.99
CA ILE A 418 1.37 -28.97 12.80
C ILE A 418 2.11 -29.85 11.77
N GLU A 419 3.33 -29.52 11.47
CA GLU A 419 4.14 -30.15 10.40
C GLU A 419 4.49 -31.61 10.73
N GLN A 420 4.65 -31.93 12.03
CA GLN A 420 5.00 -33.28 12.48
C GLN A 420 3.79 -34.08 12.98
N GLY A 421 2.57 -33.53 12.90
CA GLY A 421 1.35 -34.23 13.28
C GLY A 421 1.10 -34.32 14.79
N HIS A 422 1.79 -33.51 15.61
CA HIS A 422 1.63 -33.46 17.07
C HIS A 422 0.40 -32.69 17.56
N VAL A 423 -0.42 -32.18 16.65
CA VAL A 423 -1.64 -31.44 16.98
C VAL A 423 -2.65 -32.31 17.74
N ALA A 424 -2.75 -33.58 17.36
CA ALA A 424 -3.70 -34.55 17.98
C ALA A 424 -3.23 -35.08 19.35
N ASP A 425 -1.99 -34.81 19.74
CA ASP A 425 -1.48 -35.25 21.03
C ASP A 425 -2.32 -34.66 22.16
N VAL A 426 -2.61 -35.48 23.17
CA VAL A 426 -3.42 -35.09 24.31
C VAL A 426 -2.52 -34.78 25.50
N SER A 427 -2.65 -33.60 26.07
CA SER A 427 -1.90 -33.19 27.25
C SER A 427 -2.30 -33.95 28.51
N VAL A 428 -1.46 -33.91 29.53
CA VAL A 428 -1.78 -34.41 30.88
C VAL A 428 -3.08 -33.80 31.43
N GLY A 429 -3.40 -32.56 31.00
CA GLY A 429 -4.67 -31.89 31.34
C GLY A 429 -5.86 -32.27 30.45
N GLY A 430 -5.70 -33.21 29.51
CA GLY A 430 -6.75 -33.66 28.61
C GLY A 430 -7.01 -32.72 27.40
N GLU A 431 -6.22 -31.67 27.22
CA GLU A 431 -6.34 -30.78 26.05
C GLU A 431 -5.63 -31.38 24.83
N SER A 432 -6.31 -31.35 23.67
CA SER A 432 -5.69 -31.59 22.37
C SER A 432 -5.56 -30.27 21.60
N GLY A 433 -4.54 -30.18 20.76
CA GLY A 433 -4.42 -29.05 19.83
C GLY A 433 -5.43 -29.09 18.68
N ALA A 434 -6.07 -30.22 18.43
CA ALA A 434 -7.09 -30.32 17.38
C ALA A 434 -8.36 -29.54 17.77
N PRO A 435 -8.98 -28.79 16.82
CA PRO A 435 -10.26 -28.15 17.05
C PRO A 435 -11.35 -29.15 17.42
N ALA A 436 -12.15 -28.82 18.43
CA ALA A 436 -13.22 -29.65 18.94
C ALA A 436 -14.62 -29.14 18.59
N CYS A 437 -14.75 -27.86 18.31
CA CYS A 437 -16.01 -27.19 18.05
C CYS A 437 -16.30 -27.00 16.55
N TYR A 438 -15.30 -26.65 15.80
CA TYR A 438 -15.43 -26.39 14.38
C TYR A 438 -15.82 -27.65 13.59
N SER A 439 -16.79 -27.50 12.68
CA SER A 439 -17.31 -28.57 11.82
C SER A 439 -17.36 -28.18 10.33
N GLY A 440 -16.81 -27.03 9.93
CA GLY A 440 -16.93 -26.44 8.58
C GLY A 440 -15.95 -26.98 7.53
N GLY A 441 -15.12 -28.00 7.84
CA GLY A 441 -14.26 -28.66 6.85
C GLY A 441 -12.78 -28.74 7.21
N ASP A 442 -11.93 -29.01 6.21
CA ASP A 442 -10.49 -29.22 6.38
C ASP A 442 -9.73 -27.92 6.71
N LEU A 443 -8.77 -28.04 7.63
CA LEU A 443 -7.90 -26.94 8.10
C LEU A 443 -6.45 -27.06 7.63
N SER A 444 -6.10 -28.10 6.88
CA SER A 444 -4.71 -28.37 6.46
C SER A 444 -4.08 -27.22 5.65
N GLY A 445 -4.92 -26.47 4.92
CA GLY A 445 -4.49 -25.31 4.12
C GLY A 445 -4.29 -24.01 4.91
N MET A 446 -4.45 -24.01 6.25
CA MET A 446 -4.47 -22.80 7.07
C MET A 446 -3.47 -22.79 8.23
N PRO A 447 -2.20 -23.19 8.03
CA PRO A 447 -1.25 -23.29 9.14
C PRO A 447 -1.00 -21.95 9.85
N ASP A 448 -1.14 -20.84 9.12
CA ASP A 448 -0.84 -19.49 9.63
C ASP A 448 -2.08 -18.74 10.15
N ARG A 449 -3.19 -19.44 10.44
CA ARG A 449 -4.44 -18.81 10.88
C ARG A 449 -4.30 -17.96 12.16
N ARG A 450 -3.30 -18.23 13.01
CA ARG A 450 -2.98 -17.42 14.20
C ARG A 450 -2.03 -16.26 13.91
N ILE A 451 -1.57 -16.09 12.67
CA ILE A 451 -0.84 -14.89 12.25
C ILE A 451 -1.82 -13.74 12.02
N LEU A 452 -1.55 -12.63 12.65
CA LEU A 452 -2.21 -11.35 12.43
C LEU A 452 -1.29 -10.49 11.55
N HIS A 453 -1.80 -10.02 10.42
CA HIS A 453 -1.13 -8.96 9.67
C HIS A 453 -1.60 -7.63 10.25
N ALA A 454 -0.71 -6.87 10.89
CA ALA A 454 -1.03 -5.63 11.58
C ALA A 454 -0.21 -4.45 11.04
N ALA A 455 -0.79 -3.27 10.98
CA ALA A 455 -0.05 -2.05 10.66
C ALA A 455 0.76 -1.60 11.88
N VAL A 456 2.08 -1.49 11.75
CA VAL A 456 2.94 -0.93 12.81
C VAL A 456 3.18 0.55 12.55
N VAL A 457 2.96 1.36 13.57
CA VAL A 457 3.07 2.82 13.55
C VAL A 457 4.06 3.27 14.61
N ASN A 458 4.94 4.20 14.30
CA ASN A 458 5.84 4.82 15.26
C ASN A 458 5.07 5.93 16.01
N CYS A 459 4.20 5.52 16.95
CA CYS A 459 3.24 6.42 17.60
C CYS A 459 3.90 7.52 18.42
N GLN A 460 4.96 7.20 19.15
CA GLN A 460 5.64 8.16 20.05
C GLN A 460 6.45 9.17 19.24
N SER A 461 7.21 8.73 18.25
CA SER A 461 7.99 9.63 17.41
C SER A 461 7.12 10.52 16.51
N LEU A 462 5.89 10.10 16.20
CA LEU A 462 4.87 10.91 15.53
C LEU A 462 4.07 11.77 16.48
N GLN A 463 4.25 11.61 17.81
CA GLN A 463 3.53 12.33 18.86
C GLN A 463 2.01 12.24 18.68
N LEU A 464 1.51 11.02 18.44
CA LEU A 464 0.09 10.79 18.24
C LEU A 464 -0.67 10.92 19.58
N GLU A 465 -1.83 11.57 19.53
CA GLU A 465 -2.72 11.77 20.68
C GLU A 465 -4.19 11.71 20.22
N GLY A 466 -5.08 11.24 21.10
CA GLY A 466 -6.52 11.25 20.88
C GLY A 466 -7.04 10.05 20.10
N GLU A 467 -8.37 9.99 19.97
CA GLU A 467 -9.09 8.78 19.54
C GLU A 467 -9.02 8.51 18.04
N VAL A 468 -8.93 9.53 17.20
CA VAL A 468 -9.00 9.40 15.75
C VAL A 468 -7.84 10.12 15.09
N GLN A 469 -7.08 9.41 14.27
CA GLN A 469 -5.97 9.94 13.50
C GLN A 469 -6.17 9.61 12.01
N PHE A 470 -5.89 10.57 11.14
CA PHE A 470 -6.06 10.40 9.70
C PHE A 470 -4.73 10.42 8.96
N LYS A 471 -4.62 9.56 7.94
CA LYS A 471 -3.46 9.47 7.05
C LYS A 471 -2.13 9.27 7.80
N VAL A 472 -2.17 8.46 8.86
CA VAL A 472 -0.97 8.15 9.64
C VAL A 472 -0.07 7.23 8.83
N PRO A 473 1.22 7.56 8.64
CA PRO A 473 2.13 6.70 7.88
C PRO A 473 2.39 5.39 8.63
N VAL A 474 2.24 4.28 7.92
CA VAL A 474 2.57 2.95 8.44
C VAL A 474 4.07 2.72 8.29
N THR A 475 4.74 2.40 9.39
CA THR A 475 6.16 2.09 9.39
C THR A 475 6.44 0.81 8.62
N ALA A 476 5.68 -0.23 8.92
CA ALA A 476 5.68 -1.52 8.23
C ALA A 476 4.40 -2.28 8.56
N PHE A 477 4.06 -3.29 7.75
CA PHE A 477 3.09 -4.30 8.17
C PHE A 477 3.83 -5.47 8.79
N ALA A 478 3.43 -5.88 10.00
CA ALA A 478 4.05 -6.98 10.74
C ALA A 478 3.20 -8.24 10.69
N LYS A 479 3.88 -9.39 10.75
CA LYS A 479 3.31 -10.70 10.99
C LYS A 479 3.44 -11.00 12.47
N LEU A 480 2.34 -10.97 13.20
CA LEU A 480 2.27 -11.20 14.64
C LEU A 480 1.60 -12.53 14.93
N PHE A 481 2.29 -13.44 15.59
CA PHE A 481 1.72 -14.72 15.99
C PHE A 481 0.97 -14.57 17.31
N LEU A 482 -0.34 -14.80 17.30
CA LEU A 482 -1.19 -14.75 18.48
C LEU A 482 -1.01 -16.02 19.31
N THR A 483 -0.49 -15.89 20.52
CA THR A 483 -0.07 -17.02 21.37
C THR A 483 -1.20 -17.54 22.25
N LEU A 484 -2.09 -16.67 22.71
CA LEU A 484 -3.18 -16.98 23.65
C LEU A 484 -4.51 -16.36 23.19
N PRO A 485 -5.64 -16.96 23.54
CA PRO A 485 -6.94 -16.33 23.36
C PRO A 485 -7.09 -15.11 24.25
N LEU A 486 -7.94 -14.17 23.84
CA LEU A 486 -8.18 -12.92 24.57
C LEU A 486 -9.16 -13.14 25.72
N GLY A 487 -8.84 -12.52 26.84
CA GLY A 487 -9.70 -12.44 28.01
C GLY A 487 -10.52 -11.16 28.09
N SER A 488 -11.01 -10.87 29.29
CA SER A 488 -11.81 -9.67 29.57
C SER A 488 -11.08 -8.35 29.40
N LYS A 489 -9.74 -8.35 29.51
CA LYS A 489 -8.90 -7.16 29.34
C LYS A 489 -8.54 -6.87 27.89
N THR A 490 -8.87 -7.76 26.97
CA THR A 490 -8.55 -7.65 25.53
C THR A 490 -7.07 -7.49 25.20
N ASP A 491 -6.16 -7.79 26.13
CA ASP A 491 -4.71 -7.79 25.85
C ASP A 491 -4.39 -8.89 24.82
N LEU A 492 -3.56 -8.57 23.84
CA LEU A 492 -3.05 -9.51 22.84
C LEU A 492 -1.62 -9.91 23.23
N TYR A 493 -1.38 -11.20 23.39
CA TYR A 493 -0.04 -11.75 23.60
C TYR A 493 0.47 -12.30 22.27
N VAL A 494 1.49 -11.65 21.71
CA VAL A 494 1.98 -11.97 20.37
C VAL A 494 3.50 -12.08 20.33
N GLU A 495 4.01 -12.84 19.35
CA GLU A 495 5.41 -12.83 18.93
C GLU A 495 5.54 -12.16 17.57
N LEU A 496 6.61 -11.39 17.35
CA LEU A 496 6.94 -10.81 16.05
C LEU A 496 7.58 -11.88 15.15
N VAL A 497 6.85 -12.41 14.20
CA VAL A 497 7.36 -13.41 13.24
C VAL A 497 8.23 -12.76 12.17
N GLY A 498 7.91 -11.54 11.79
CA GLY A 498 8.62 -10.77 10.78
C GLY A 498 7.78 -9.65 10.20
N LEU A 499 8.31 -8.99 9.18
CA LEU A 499 7.57 -7.96 8.43
C LEU A 499 7.00 -8.56 7.14
N VAL A 500 5.89 -7.98 6.67
CA VAL A 500 5.34 -8.31 5.36
C VAL A 500 6.27 -7.75 4.29
N ARG A 501 6.65 -8.62 3.35
CA ARG A 501 7.56 -8.30 2.25
C ARG A 501 6.86 -8.47 0.90
N PRO A 502 7.35 -7.83 -0.16
CA PRO A 502 6.95 -8.15 -1.52
C PRO A 502 7.06 -9.66 -1.77
N GLY A 503 6.02 -10.26 -2.35
CA GLY A 503 5.97 -11.70 -2.59
C GLY A 503 5.33 -12.56 -1.49
N ASP A 504 4.95 -12.00 -0.35
CA ASP A 504 4.25 -12.73 0.73
C ASP A 504 2.77 -13.10 0.40
N GLY A 505 2.30 -12.80 -0.81
CA GLY A 505 0.94 -13.13 -1.25
C GLY A 505 -0.16 -12.21 -0.70
N VAL A 506 0.16 -11.35 0.25
CA VAL A 506 -0.73 -10.33 0.84
C VAL A 506 -0.29 -8.91 0.48
N SER A 507 0.90 -8.75 -0.07
CA SER A 507 1.49 -7.46 -0.46
C SER A 507 1.39 -7.27 -1.96
N TYR A 508 0.92 -6.09 -2.36
CA TYR A 508 0.83 -5.65 -3.75
C TYR A 508 1.58 -4.34 -3.90
N ASP A 509 2.46 -4.31 -4.88
CA ASP A 509 3.27 -3.14 -5.17
C ASP A 509 2.50 -2.20 -6.10
N VAL A 510 2.39 -0.95 -5.71
CA VAL A 510 1.73 0.09 -6.49
C VAL A 510 2.72 1.21 -6.75
N VAL A 511 3.00 1.42 -8.02
CA VAL A 511 3.82 2.56 -8.46
C VAL A 511 2.87 3.67 -8.89
N GLN A 512 3.03 4.86 -8.30
CA GLN A 512 2.13 5.99 -8.51
C GLN A 512 2.89 7.28 -8.76
N LEU A 513 2.36 8.10 -9.68
CA LEU A 513 2.78 9.49 -9.85
C LEU A 513 2.12 10.36 -8.78
N TYR A 514 2.88 11.30 -8.25
CA TYR A 514 2.45 12.28 -7.24
C TYR A 514 2.45 13.71 -7.80
N ARG A 515 3.37 14.00 -8.67
CA ARG A 515 3.48 15.32 -9.32
C ARG A 515 4.08 15.15 -10.70
#